data_7f7eba249241f734084bfdb46d673d1a
#
_entry.id   7f7eba249241f734084bfdb46d673d1a
#
_cell.length_a   1.000
_cell.length_b   1.000
_cell.length_c   1.000
_cell.angle_alpha   90.00
_cell.angle_beta   90.00
_cell.angle_gamma   90.00
#
_symmetry.space_group_name_H-M   'P 1'
#
loop_
_entity.id
_entity.type
_entity.pdbx_description
1 polymer ?
#
loop_
_entity_poly.entity_id
_entity_poly.type
_entity_poly.pdbx_seq_one_letter_code
_entity_poly.pdbx_strand_id
1 'polypeptide(L)'
;KRDIFMANAAFDDFMNLTEKCLNDKVRGDHTLYKDCDGTKMEKVALSALQEVAPQTPFRPEEIKLVSGAKFPDIQAERYYGVEVKTTKSNSWKSIGSSIVESTRIEDVSMIYMLFGKLGGEFAEFRCKPYAKCLDSISLTHQPRYQINMELEEMQKENIFQKMKIDYDTFRVLEEKPKIKKVRDYFRSIAKEGYEMPWWIGDNESEDSVPMTIRFLNDLGCEEKKRMTVRMFVLFPELFGNQGSTKYKRAALWLCSRN
;
A
#
# COMPACT_ATOMS: atom_id res chain seq x y z
N LYS A 1 -17.88 -22.98 -7.06
CA LYS A 1 -17.84 -22.27 -5.73
C LYS A 1 -17.15 -23.11 -4.65
N ARG A 2 -17.40 -24.45 -4.61
CA ARG A 2 -16.78 -25.34 -3.60
C ARG A 2 -15.27 -25.49 -3.82
N ASP A 3 -14.83 -25.59 -5.08
CA ASP A 3 -13.42 -25.73 -5.45
C ASP A 3 -12.61 -24.45 -5.15
N ILE A 4 -13.19 -23.28 -5.38
CA ILE A 4 -12.57 -21.99 -5.03
C ILE A 4 -12.45 -21.83 -3.50
N PHE A 5 -13.46 -22.25 -2.74
CA PHE A 5 -13.42 -22.18 -1.28
C PHE A 5 -12.33 -23.09 -0.70
N MET A 6 -12.20 -24.30 -1.23
CA MET A 6 -11.14 -25.25 -0.81
C MET A 6 -9.74 -24.75 -1.19
N ALA A 7 -9.61 -24.14 -2.36
CA ALA A 7 -8.34 -23.55 -2.80
C ALA A 7 -7.92 -22.35 -1.95
N ASN A 8 -8.87 -21.53 -1.52
CA ASN A 8 -8.58 -20.40 -0.62
C ASN A 8 -8.14 -20.89 0.78
N ALA A 9 -8.80 -21.91 1.34
CA ALA A 9 -8.38 -22.51 2.60
C ALA A 9 -6.95 -23.09 2.53
N ALA A 10 -6.60 -23.72 1.40
CA ALA A 10 -5.24 -24.24 1.20
C ALA A 10 -4.19 -23.10 1.16
N PHE A 11 -4.55 -21.93 0.61
CA PHE A 11 -3.65 -20.79 0.62
C PHE A 11 -3.54 -20.15 2.01
N ASP A 12 -4.61 -20.11 2.79
CA ASP A 12 -4.59 -19.70 4.20
C ASP A 12 -3.61 -20.59 5.01
N ASP A 13 -3.71 -21.91 4.86
CA ASP A 13 -2.81 -22.86 5.51
C ASP A 13 -1.36 -22.69 5.07
N PHE A 14 -1.13 -22.47 3.77
CA PHE A 14 0.20 -22.22 3.21
C PHE A 14 0.84 -20.96 3.83
N MET A 15 0.09 -19.87 3.95
CA MET A 15 0.58 -18.63 4.55
C MET A 15 0.83 -18.78 6.07
N ASN A 16 -0.01 -19.53 6.77
CA ASN A 16 0.19 -19.85 8.19
C ASN A 16 1.46 -20.68 8.42
N LEU A 17 1.75 -21.66 7.56
CA LEU A 17 2.98 -22.45 7.60
C LEU A 17 4.20 -21.57 7.31
N THR A 18 4.09 -20.62 6.36
CA THR A 18 5.15 -19.68 6.03
C THR A 18 5.48 -18.76 7.21
N GLU A 19 4.46 -18.20 7.86
CA GLU A 19 4.62 -17.40 9.09
C GLU A 19 5.34 -18.18 10.18
N LYS A 20 4.87 -19.41 10.44
CA LYS A 20 5.49 -20.30 11.43
C LYS A 20 6.94 -20.58 11.08
N CYS A 21 7.25 -20.94 9.84
CA CYS A 21 8.60 -21.21 9.37
C CYS A 21 9.56 -20.04 9.65
N LEU A 22 9.15 -18.82 9.29
CA LEU A 22 9.96 -17.61 9.51
C LEU A 22 10.19 -17.35 11.01
N ASN A 23 9.14 -17.43 11.82
CA ASN A 23 9.24 -17.20 13.26
C ASN A 23 10.05 -18.30 13.98
N ASP A 24 9.97 -19.57 13.54
CA ASP A 24 10.77 -20.66 14.10
C ASP A 24 12.27 -20.47 13.79
N LYS A 25 12.62 -19.99 12.60
CA LYS A 25 14.00 -19.62 12.25
C LYS A 25 14.54 -18.52 13.16
N VAL A 26 13.75 -17.48 13.43
CA VAL A 26 14.15 -16.39 14.34
C VAL A 26 14.31 -16.90 15.78
N ARG A 27 13.48 -17.85 16.24
CA ARG A 27 13.64 -18.49 17.55
C ARG A 27 14.96 -19.27 17.66
N GLY A 28 15.42 -19.86 16.55
CA GLY A 28 16.72 -20.54 16.48
C GLY A 28 17.91 -19.58 16.46
N ASP A 29 17.74 -18.39 15.85
CA ASP A 29 18.74 -17.34 15.79
C ASP A 29 18.08 -15.95 15.80
N HIS A 30 18.10 -15.29 16.92
CA HIS A 30 17.47 -13.98 17.14
C HIS A 30 18.12 -12.84 16.35
N THR A 31 19.27 -13.06 15.72
CA THR A 31 19.95 -12.05 14.88
C THR A 31 19.45 -12.05 13.45
N LEU A 32 18.75 -13.14 13.04
CA LEU A 32 18.23 -13.25 11.68
C LEU A 32 17.33 -12.08 11.28
N TYR A 33 17.49 -11.66 10.06
CA TYR A 33 16.65 -10.70 9.33
C TYR A 33 16.68 -9.26 9.82
N LYS A 34 17.30 -8.92 10.95
CA LYS A 34 17.35 -7.55 11.51
C LYS A 34 17.87 -6.50 10.53
N ASP A 35 18.84 -6.87 9.70
CA ASP A 35 19.47 -5.98 8.71
C ASP A 35 18.84 -6.07 7.32
N CYS A 36 17.71 -6.78 7.18
CA CYS A 36 17.02 -6.85 5.91
C CYS A 36 16.37 -5.51 5.54
N ASP A 37 16.53 -5.12 4.28
CA ASP A 37 15.70 -4.13 3.61
C ASP A 37 14.53 -4.81 2.88
N GLY A 38 13.69 -4.02 2.22
CA GLY A 38 12.53 -4.54 1.48
C GLY A 38 12.92 -5.60 0.44
N THR A 39 13.91 -5.31 -0.39
CA THR A 39 14.35 -6.21 -1.48
C THR A 39 14.95 -7.52 -0.94
N LYS A 40 15.71 -7.45 0.14
CA LYS A 40 16.21 -8.67 0.79
C LYS A 40 15.09 -9.48 1.40
N MET A 41 14.09 -8.80 1.99
CA MET A 41 12.96 -9.47 2.60
C MET A 41 12.06 -10.17 1.57
N GLU A 42 11.89 -9.62 0.39
CA GLU A 42 11.18 -10.31 -0.71
C GLU A 42 11.85 -11.66 -1.04
N LYS A 43 13.19 -11.72 -1.07
CA LYS A 43 13.95 -12.95 -1.29
C LYS A 43 13.82 -13.94 -0.12
N VAL A 44 13.83 -13.43 1.11
CA VAL A 44 13.60 -14.25 2.33
C VAL A 44 12.20 -14.84 2.31
N ALA A 45 11.18 -14.03 1.98
CA ALA A 45 9.81 -14.47 1.84
C ALA A 45 9.66 -15.55 0.74
N LEU A 46 10.25 -15.32 -0.44
CA LEU A 46 10.25 -16.30 -1.51
C LEU A 46 10.86 -17.64 -1.07
N SER A 47 12.04 -17.58 -0.44
CA SER A 47 12.73 -18.79 0.05
C SER A 47 11.88 -19.54 1.10
N ALA A 48 11.24 -18.83 2.01
CA ALA A 48 10.38 -19.45 3.03
C ALA A 48 9.13 -20.09 2.41
N LEU A 49 8.49 -19.40 1.44
CA LEU A 49 7.35 -19.94 0.70
C LEU A 49 7.73 -21.21 -0.06
N GLN A 50 8.86 -21.20 -0.78
CA GLN A 50 9.32 -22.38 -1.52
C GLN A 50 9.70 -23.55 -0.60
N GLU A 51 10.22 -23.28 0.59
CA GLU A 51 10.58 -24.30 1.59
C GLU A 51 9.37 -25.01 2.18
N VAL A 52 8.27 -24.28 2.43
CA VAL A 52 7.05 -24.88 3.01
C VAL A 52 6.10 -25.45 1.95
N ALA A 53 6.23 -25.03 0.70
CA ALA A 53 5.36 -25.46 -0.40
C ALA A 53 5.19 -26.99 -0.51
N PRO A 54 6.24 -27.84 -0.35
CA PRO A 54 6.10 -29.29 -0.41
C PRO A 54 5.15 -29.91 0.63
N GLN A 55 4.77 -29.15 1.67
CA GLN A 55 3.79 -29.58 2.69
C GLN A 55 2.36 -29.17 2.33
N THR A 56 2.16 -28.57 1.18
CA THR A 56 0.91 -27.95 0.73
C THR A 56 0.62 -28.35 -0.71
N PRO A 57 -0.55 -28.05 -1.27
CA PRO A 57 -0.82 -28.27 -2.69
C PRO A 57 -0.01 -27.39 -3.66
N PHE A 58 0.72 -26.38 -3.17
CA PHE A 58 1.48 -25.44 -4.02
C PHE A 58 2.82 -26.02 -4.45
N ARG A 59 3.23 -25.70 -5.68
CA ARG A 59 4.48 -26.17 -6.29
C ARG A 59 5.59 -25.13 -6.12
N PRO A 60 6.74 -25.48 -5.50
CA PRO A 60 7.83 -24.51 -5.27
C PRO A 60 8.30 -23.77 -6.53
N GLU A 61 8.35 -24.44 -7.67
CA GLU A 61 8.78 -23.91 -8.97
C GLU A 61 7.81 -22.88 -9.56
N GLU A 62 6.54 -22.87 -9.12
CA GLU A 62 5.51 -21.93 -9.52
C GLU A 62 5.40 -20.71 -8.58
N ILE A 63 6.27 -20.64 -7.57
CA ILE A 63 6.35 -19.50 -6.64
C ILE A 63 7.52 -18.64 -7.07
N LYS A 64 7.25 -17.41 -7.53
CA LYS A 64 8.23 -16.55 -8.21
C LYS A 64 8.13 -15.10 -7.76
N LEU A 65 9.28 -14.43 -7.64
CA LEU A 65 9.31 -12.97 -7.55
C LEU A 65 8.74 -12.36 -8.82
N VAL A 66 7.96 -11.32 -8.64
CA VAL A 66 7.42 -10.52 -9.73
C VAL A 66 8.43 -9.45 -10.11
N SER A 67 8.83 -9.40 -11.36
CA SER A 67 9.80 -8.43 -11.86
C SER A 67 9.18 -7.05 -12.10
N GLY A 68 9.95 -6.00 -11.84
CA GLY A 68 9.52 -4.61 -12.03
C GLY A 68 8.67 -4.10 -10.86
N ALA A 69 8.17 -2.86 -10.98
CA ALA A 69 7.31 -2.25 -9.96
C ALA A 69 5.86 -2.75 -10.06
N LYS A 70 5.67 -4.06 -10.04
CA LYS A 70 4.34 -4.70 -10.09
C LYS A 70 3.87 -5.10 -8.70
N PHE A 71 2.56 -5.29 -8.57
CA PHE A 71 1.88 -5.70 -7.35
C PHE A 71 1.13 -7.02 -7.60
N PRO A 72 1.22 -8.01 -6.70
CA PRO A 72 2.07 -8.10 -5.51
C PRO A 72 3.53 -8.48 -5.81
N ASP A 73 4.40 -8.51 -4.79
CA ASP A 73 5.84 -8.78 -4.91
C ASP A 73 6.16 -10.23 -5.32
N ILE A 74 5.34 -11.19 -4.87
CA ILE A 74 5.48 -12.62 -5.17
C ILE A 74 4.17 -13.15 -5.73
N GLN A 75 4.26 -13.93 -6.80
CA GLN A 75 3.15 -14.72 -7.33
C GLN A 75 3.36 -16.19 -6.97
N ALA A 76 2.33 -16.81 -6.37
CA ALA A 76 2.29 -18.24 -6.08
C ALA A 76 1.24 -18.87 -6.99
N GLU A 77 1.70 -19.64 -7.98
CA GLU A 77 0.90 -20.13 -9.09
C GLU A 77 0.19 -18.98 -9.84
N ARG A 78 -0.99 -19.21 -10.42
CA ARG A 78 -1.64 -18.20 -11.26
C ARG A 78 -2.45 -17.17 -10.47
N TYR A 79 -3.13 -17.60 -9.39
CA TYR A 79 -4.20 -16.82 -8.78
C TYR A 79 -3.84 -16.22 -7.43
N TYR A 80 -2.70 -16.56 -6.86
CA TYR A 80 -2.30 -16.18 -5.52
C TYR A 80 -1.10 -15.25 -5.53
N GLY A 81 -1.09 -14.32 -4.61
CA GLY A 81 0.00 -13.37 -4.47
C GLY A 81 0.35 -13.07 -3.02
N VAL A 82 1.59 -12.68 -2.81
CA VAL A 82 2.09 -12.25 -1.51
C VAL A 82 2.75 -10.88 -1.67
N GLU A 83 2.20 -9.90 -0.96
CA GLU A 83 2.81 -8.59 -0.81
C GLU A 83 3.69 -8.61 0.43
N VAL A 84 4.94 -8.19 0.29
CA VAL A 84 5.94 -8.23 1.35
C VAL A 84 6.17 -6.82 1.88
N LYS A 85 6.07 -6.65 3.19
CA LYS A 85 6.38 -5.38 3.86
C LYS A 85 7.27 -5.61 5.06
N THR A 86 8.14 -4.64 5.33
CA THR A 86 8.99 -4.64 6.52
C THR A 86 8.99 -3.29 7.21
N THR A 87 9.28 -3.31 8.50
CA THR A 87 9.59 -2.10 9.26
C THR A 87 10.78 -2.34 10.19
N LYS A 88 11.64 -1.34 10.30
CA LYS A 88 12.72 -1.31 11.30
C LYS A 88 12.28 -0.74 12.64
N SER A 89 11.04 -0.30 12.76
CA SER A 89 10.42 0.09 14.02
C SER A 89 9.79 -1.13 14.71
N ASN A 90 9.60 -1.04 16.03
CA ASN A 90 8.82 -2.05 16.78
C ASN A 90 7.32 -1.80 16.62
N SER A 91 6.82 -1.85 15.38
CA SER A 91 5.43 -1.53 15.03
C SER A 91 4.95 -2.41 13.88
N TRP A 92 3.70 -2.81 13.92
CA TRP A 92 3.01 -3.57 12.88
C TRP A 92 2.31 -2.69 11.85
N LYS A 93 2.84 -1.48 11.61
CA LYS A 93 2.26 -0.49 10.69
C LYS A 93 3.24 -0.09 9.61
N SER A 94 2.73 0.15 8.39
CA SER A 94 3.50 0.63 7.25
C SER A 94 2.60 1.30 6.22
N ILE A 95 3.21 1.90 5.19
CA ILE A 95 2.48 2.40 4.01
C ILE A 95 2.40 1.27 2.99
N GLY A 96 1.20 1.02 2.49
CA GLY A 96 0.90 0.01 1.49
C GLY A 96 1.00 0.50 0.05
N SER A 97 0.40 -0.26 -0.87
CA SER A 97 0.28 0.08 -2.29
C SER A 97 -0.65 1.27 -2.53
N SER A 98 -0.64 1.79 -3.76
CA SER A 98 -1.64 2.76 -4.22
C SER A 98 -3.03 2.12 -4.23
N ILE A 99 -4.07 2.91 -3.91
CA ILE A 99 -5.47 2.46 -4.01
C ILE A 99 -5.89 2.14 -5.45
N VAL A 100 -5.19 2.70 -6.43
CA VAL A 100 -5.46 2.46 -7.85
C VAL A 100 -5.02 1.06 -8.26
N GLU A 101 -3.95 0.56 -7.66
CA GLU A 101 -3.35 -0.75 -7.97
C GLU A 101 -3.08 -0.94 -9.48
N SER A 102 -2.66 0.12 -10.17
CA SER A 102 -2.44 0.15 -11.63
C SER A 102 -1.38 -0.85 -12.12
N THR A 103 -0.53 -1.34 -11.22
CA THR A 103 0.54 -2.30 -11.54
C THR A 103 0.19 -3.74 -11.13
N ARG A 104 -1.07 -3.98 -10.72
CA ARG A 104 -1.54 -5.30 -10.28
C ARG A 104 -1.45 -6.32 -11.41
N ILE A 105 -0.99 -7.52 -11.09
CA ILE A 105 -1.04 -8.66 -11.99
C ILE A 105 -2.49 -9.09 -12.16
N GLU A 106 -2.96 -9.16 -13.40
CA GLU A 106 -4.38 -9.32 -13.76
C GLU A 106 -5.02 -10.58 -13.17
N ASP A 107 -4.33 -11.72 -13.29
CA ASP A 107 -4.87 -13.02 -12.84
C ASP A 107 -4.86 -13.21 -11.31
N VAL A 108 -4.06 -12.43 -10.57
CA VAL A 108 -3.95 -12.59 -9.12
C VAL A 108 -5.21 -12.07 -8.44
N SER A 109 -5.99 -12.99 -7.89
CA SER A 109 -7.26 -12.70 -7.22
C SER A 109 -7.13 -12.64 -5.69
N MET A 110 -6.37 -13.54 -5.08
CA MET A 110 -6.19 -13.61 -3.63
C MET A 110 -4.78 -13.18 -3.24
N ILE A 111 -4.67 -12.18 -2.37
CA ILE A 111 -3.39 -11.65 -1.92
C ILE A 111 -3.31 -11.72 -0.40
N TYR A 112 -2.14 -12.15 0.08
CA TYR A 112 -1.74 -12.08 1.48
C TYR A 112 -0.67 -11.00 1.68
N MET A 113 -0.72 -10.36 2.83
CA MET A 113 0.38 -9.56 3.36
C MET A 113 1.30 -10.47 4.16
N LEU A 114 2.59 -10.52 3.82
CA LEU A 114 3.65 -11.02 4.67
C LEU A 114 4.40 -9.82 5.24
N PHE A 115 4.27 -9.61 6.54
CA PHE A 115 4.85 -8.44 7.19
C PHE A 115 5.94 -8.86 8.17
N GLY A 116 7.15 -8.32 7.99
CA GLY A 116 8.28 -8.47 8.89
C GLY A 116 8.46 -7.23 9.79
N LYS A 117 8.23 -7.37 11.08
CA LYS A 117 8.59 -6.39 12.11
C LYS A 117 10.01 -6.66 12.55
N LEU A 118 10.98 -5.89 12.05
CA LEU A 118 12.42 -6.13 12.26
C LEU A 118 12.99 -5.32 13.42
N GLY A 119 12.26 -4.28 13.87
CA GLY A 119 12.61 -3.48 15.04
C GLY A 119 12.05 -4.10 16.32
N GLY A 120 12.88 -4.34 17.30
CA GLY A 120 12.53 -5.00 18.54
C GLY A 120 13.69 -5.84 19.03
N GLU A 121 13.47 -6.68 20.02
CA GLU A 121 14.50 -7.59 20.53
C GLU A 121 14.90 -8.59 19.45
N PHE A 122 13.94 -9.11 18.70
CA PHE A 122 14.13 -9.99 17.54
C PHE A 122 13.10 -9.67 16.45
N ALA A 123 13.32 -10.19 15.23
CA ALA A 123 12.36 -10.04 14.14
C ALA A 123 11.12 -10.91 14.39
N GLU A 124 9.97 -10.41 14.00
CA GLU A 124 8.69 -11.13 14.07
C GLU A 124 7.97 -11.03 12.73
N PHE A 125 7.25 -12.08 12.35
CA PHE A 125 6.51 -12.15 11.09
C PHE A 125 5.04 -12.43 11.32
N ARG A 126 4.18 -11.81 10.49
CA ARG A 126 2.74 -12.09 10.41
C ARG A 126 2.30 -12.19 8.96
N CYS A 127 1.42 -13.16 8.69
CA CYS A 127 0.76 -13.34 7.41
C CYS A 127 -0.75 -13.18 7.59
N LYS A 128 -1.37 -12.26 6.85
CA LYS A 128 -2.83 -12.05 6.89
C LYS A 128 -3.38 -11.75 5.51
N PRO A 129 -4.65 -12.05 5.22
CA PRO A 129 -5.29 -11.60 3.98
C PRO A 129 -5.10 -10.09 3.80
N TYR A 130 -4.64 -9.68 2.62
CA TYR A 130 -4.23 -8.30 2.34
C TYR A 130 -5.30 -7.27 2.73
N ALA A 131 -6.55 -7.50 2.30
CA ALA A 131 -7.65 -6.58 2.59
C ALA A 131 -7.92 -6.37 4.09
N LYS A 132 -7.63 -7.39 4.93
CA LYS A 132 -7.85 -7.31 6.38
C LYS A 132 -6.82 -6.44 7.10
N CYS A 133 -5.69 -6.14 6.45
CA CYS A 133 -4.62 -5.33 7.02
C CYS A 133 -4.73 -3.84 6.67
N LEU A 134 -5.67 -3.44 5.80
CA LEU A 134 -5.78 -2.09 5.28
C LEU A 134 -6.65 -1.22 6.19
N ASP A 135 -6.02 -0.41 7.02
CA ASP A 135 -6.66 0.37 8.09
C ASP A 135 -7.32 1.64 7.56
N SER A 136 -6.59 2.42 6.77
CA SER A 136 -7.02 3.73 6.29
C SER A 136 -6.33 4.08 4.97
N ILE A 137 -6.61 5.26 4.45
CA ILE A 137 -5.96 5.79 3.25
C ILE A 137 -5.31 7.12 3.61
N SER A 138 -4.04 7.28 3.21
CA SER A 138 -3.32 8.54 3.31
C SER A 138 -2.82 8.99 1.95
N LEU A 139 -2.68 10.30 1.79
CA LEU A 139 -2.08 10.88 0.61
C LEU A 139 -0.58 11.10 0.84
N THR A 140 0.21 10.44 0.00
CA THR A 140 1.63 10.74 -0.16
C THR A 140 1.79 11.55 -1.46
N HIS A 141 2.45 11.05 -2.48
CA HIS A 141 2.38 11.59 -3.86
C HIS A 141 1.12 11.08 -4.61
N GLN A 142 0.52 10.01 -4.11
CA GLN A 142 -0.77 9.46 -4.54
C GLN A 142 -1.46 8.80 -3.32
N PRO A 143 -2.78 8.55 -3.38
CA PRO A 143 -3.48 7.87 -2.31
C PRO A 143 -2.96 6.45 -2.12
N ARG A 144 -2.56 6.12 -0.88
CA ARG A 144 -2.02 4.82 -0.50
C ARG A 144 -2.71 4.27 0.71
N TYR A 145 -2.85 2.96 0.76
CA TYR A 145 -3.33 2.29 1.94
C TYR A 145 -2.35 2.44 3.11
N GLN A 146 -2.88 2.57 4.31
CA GLN A 146 -2.13 2.40 5.55
C GLN A 146 -2.32 0.96 6.01
N ILE A 147 -1.22 0.25 6.20
CA ILE A 147 -1.23 -1.12 6.71
C ILE A 147 -1.18 -1.09 8.23
N ASN A 148 -2.00 -1.93 8.84
CA ASN A 148 -1.95 -2.24 10.26
C ASN A 148 -2.27 -3.75 10.45
N MET A 149 -1.28 -4.51 10.87
CA MET A 149 -1.41 -5.95 11.06
C MET A 149 -2.16 -6.33 12.35
N GLU A 150 -2.57 -5.35 13.15
CA GLU A 150 -3.23 -5.56 14.47
C GLU A 150 -4.71 -5.17 14.47
N LEU A 151 -5.34 -4.98 13.31
CA LEU A 151 -6.75 -4.54 13.24
C LEU A 151 -7.71 -5.52 13.90
N GLU A 152 -7.53 -6.83 13.65
CA GLU A 152 -8.38 -7.88 14.22
C GLU A 152 -8.20 -7.97 15.74
N GLU A 153 -6.94 -7.97 16.22
CA GLU A 153 -6.62 -8.01 17.64
C GLU A 153 -7.13 -6.77 18.38
N MET A 154 -7.13 -5.62 17.71
CA MET A 154 -7.68 -4.36 18.23
C MET A 154 -9.19 -4.25 18.06
N GLN A 155 -9.86 -5.23 17.45
CA GLN A 155 -11.29 -5.21 17.10
C GLN A 155 -11.69 -3.96 16.30
N LYS A 156 -10.82 -3.54 15.37
CA LYS A 156 -11.04 -2.38 14.50
C LYS A 156 -11.42 -2.81 13.10
N GLU A 157 -12.32 -2.04 12.51
CA GLU A 157 -12.71 -2.20 11.11
C GLU A 157 -11.56 -1.81 10.18
N ASN A 158 -11.38 -2.57 9.10
CA ASN A 158 -10.54 -2.19 7.99
C ASN A 158 -11.21 -1.08 7.14
N ILE A 159 -10.46 -0.49 6.19
CA ILE A 159 -10.97 0.63 5.38
C ILE A 159 -12.21 0.25 4.54
N PHE A 160 -12.31 -0.99 4.07
CA PHE A 160 -13.43 -1.44 3.25
C PHE A 160 -14.71 -1.59 4.07
N GLN A 161 -14.62 -2.11 5.29
CA GLN A 161 -15.73 -2.15 6.24
C GLN A 161 -16.22 -0.74 6.56
N LYS A 162 -15.29 0.19 6.83
CA LYS A 162 -15.58 1.62 7.06
C LYS A 162 -16.28 2.27 5.85
N MET A 163 -15.85 1.97 4.63
CA MET A 163 -16.44 2.47 3.38
C MET A 163 -17.70 1.70 2.96
N LYS A 164 -18.07 0.62 3.65
CA LYS A 164 -19.20 -0.27 3.33
C LYS A 164 -19.16 -0.80 1.88
N ILE A 165 -17.99 -1.26 1.46
CA ILE A 165 -17.75 -1.90 0.18
C ILE A 165 -16.74 -3.04 0.41
N ASP A 166 -16.87 -4.15 -0.29
CA ASP A 166 -15.84 -5.20 -0.22
C ASP A 166 -14.62 -4.86 -1.11
N TYR A 167 -13.47 -5.45 -0.77
CA TYR A 167 -12.22 -5.16 -1.48
C TYR A 167 -12.28 -5.59 -2.95
N ASP A 168 -12.88 -6.75 -3.25
CA ASP A 168 -12.92 -7.26 -4.61
C ASP A 168 -13.78 -6.38 -5.52
N THR A 169 -14.89 -5.88 -5.02
CA THR A 169 -15.71 -4.89 -5.71
C THR A 169 -14.96 -3.57 -5.89
N PHE A 170 -14.28 -3.07 -4.84
CA PHE A 170 -13.55 -1.82 -4.91
C PHE A 170 -12.37 -1.89 -5.88
N ARG A 171 -11.56 -2.97 -5.85
CA ARG A 171 -10.36 -3.09 -6.67
C ARG A 171 -10.61 -3.09 -8.18
N VAL A 172 -11.77 -3.57 -8.62
CA VAL A 172 -12.13 -3.62 -10.06
C VAL A 172 -12.76 -2.33 -10.57
N LEU A 173 -13.07 -1.37 -9.70
CA LEU A 173 -13.52 -0.05 -10.13
C LEU A 173 -12.41 0.65 -10.92
N GLU A 174 -12.80 1.47 -11.88
CA GLU A 174 -11.89 2.42 -12.51
C GLU A 174 -11.40 3.49 -11.52
N GLU A 175 -10.33 4.20 -11.86
CA GLU A 175 -9.68 5.18 -10.98
C GLU A 175 -10.66 6.26 -10.48
N LYS A 176 -11.44 6.88 -11.37
CA LYS A 176 -12.39 7.94 -10.99
C LYS A 176 -13.44 7.46 -9.97
N PRO A 177 -14.16 6.35 -10.18
CA PRO A 177 -15.07 5.78 -9.19
C PRO A 177 -14.40 5.42 -7.86
N LYS A 178 -13.16 4.88 -7.87
CA LYS A 178 -12.39 4.62 -6.66
C LYS A 178 -12.18 5.90 -5.85
N ILE A 179 -11.69 6.94 -6.53
CA ILE A 179 -11.42 8.25 -5.93
C ILE A 179 -12.70 8.84 -5.35
N LYS A 180 -13.82 8.78 -6.08
CA LYS A 180 -15.12 9.25 -5.60
C LYS A 180 -15.53 8.54 -4.31
N LYS A 181 -15.48 7.20 -4.27
CA LYS A 181 -15.80 6.42 -3.07
C LYS A 181 -14.96 6.82 -1.85
N VAL A 182 -13.66 7.03 -2.05
CA VAL A 182 -12.77 7.46 -0.97
C VAL A 182 -13.11 8.88 -0.48
N ARG A 183 -13.38 9.82 -1.40
CA ARG A 183 -13.81 11.18 -1.04
C ARG A 183 -15.12 11.17 -0.26
N ASP A 184 -16.11 10.43 -0.73
CA ASP A 184 -17.42 10.32 -0.09
C ASP A 184 -17.28 9.75 1.34
N TYR A 185 -16.42 8.75 1.52
CA TYR A 185 -16.11 8.23 2.85
C TYR A 185 -15.51 9.31 3.76
N PHE A 186 -14.47 10.02 3.32
CA PHE A 186 -13.84 11.06 4.16
C PHE A 186 -14.81 12.21 4.46
N ARG A 187 -15.65 12.59 3.51
CA ARG A 187 -16.73 13.59 3.76
C ARG A 187 -17.73 13.08 4.79
N SER A 188 -18.09 11.80 4.75
CA SER A 188 -19.08 11.23 5.69
C SER A 188 -18.60 11.16 7.13
N ILE A 189 -17.28 11.08 7.36
CA ILE A 189 -16.69 11.03 8.71
C ILE A 189 -16.24 12.40 9.22
N ALA A 190 -16.29 13.43 8.36
CA ALA A 190 -15.94 14.78 8.74
C ALA A 190 -16.93 15.30 9.79
N LYS A 191 -16.42 15.76 10.93
CA LYS A 191 -17.18 16.41 11.99
C LYS A 191 -17.01 17.92 11.87
N GLU A 192 -17.92 18.67 12.49
CA GLU A 192 -17.78 20.12 12.61
C GLU A 192 -16.43 20.47 13.24
N GLY A 193 -15.65 21.33 12.57
CA GLY A 193 -14.27 21.67 12.96
C GLY A 193 -13.19 20.71 12.50
N TYR A 194 -13.52 19.63 11.77
CA TYR A 194 -12.53 18.77 11.12
C TYR A 194 -11.96 19.48 9.88
N GLU A 195 -10.67 19.75 9.88
CA GLU A 195 -10.00 20.30 8.72
C GLU A 195 -9.87 19.21 7.64
N MET A 196 -10.73 19.33 6.63
CA MET A 196 -10.75 18.37 5.51
C MET A 196 -9.38 18.29 4.85
N PRO A 197 -8.83 17.11 4.59
CA PRO A 197 -7.63 17.00 3.76
C PRO A 197 -7.84 17.71 2.41
N TRP A 198 -6.90 18.55 2.00
CA TRP A 198 -7.00 19.38 0.80
C TRP A 198 -7.33 18.59 -0.49
N TRP A 199 -6.96 17.33 -0.55
CA TRP A 199 -7.18 16.44 -1.70
C TRP A 199 -8.63 15.90 -1.80
N ILE A 200 -9.45 16.11 -0.76
CA ILE A 200 -10.86 15.71 -0.79
C ILE A 200 -11.70 16.74 -1.57
N GLY A 201 -11.26 18.01 -1.58
CA GLY A 201 -11.92 19.11 -2.28
C GLY A 201 -13.24 19.55 -1.65
N ASP A 202 -13.50 20.86 -1.71
CA ASP A 202 -14.73 21.46 -1.21
C ASP A 202 -15.87 21.51 -2.25
N ASN A 203 -15.57 21.23 -3.52
CA ASN A 203 -16.50 21.49 -4.61
C ASN A 203 -17.17 20.22 -5.14
N GLU A 204 -18.48 20.36 -5.39
CA GLU A 204 -19.34 19.38 -6.06
C GLU A 204 -18.95 19.09 -7.53
N SER A 205 -18.03 19.86 -8.11
CA SER A 205 -17.51 19.59 -9.46
C SER A 205 -16.60 18.36 -9.42
N GLU A 206 -17.10 17.25 -9.90
CA GLU A 206 -16.50 15.90 -9.89
C GLU A 206 -15.13 15.82 -10.58
N ASP A 207 -14.70 16.86 -11.31
CA ASP A 207 -13.52 16.82 -12.19
C ASP A 207 -12.30 17.64 -11.72
N SER A 208 -12.35 18.32 -10.57
CA SER A 208 -11.46 19.47 -10.37
C SER A 208 -10.17 19.22 -9.58
N VAL A 209 -10.00 18.13 -8.84
CA VAL A 209 -8.76 17.90 -8.10
C VAL A 209 -8.24 16.48 -8.28
N PRO A 210 -7.15 16.30 -9.02
CA PRO A 210 -6.52 14.99 -9.14
C PRO A 210 -5.98 14.55 -7.77
N MET A 211 -6.27 13.32 -7.35
CA MET A 211 -5.70 12.72 -6.15
C MET A 211 -4.25 12.26 -6.35
N THR A 212 -3.74 12.32 -7.57
CA THR A 212 -2.36 11.97 -7.89
C THR A 212 -1.53 13.23 -7.98
N ILE A 213 -0.51 13.34 -7.15
CA ILE A 213 0.47 14.41 -7.23
C ILE A 213 1.51 14.02 -8.29
N ARG A 214 1.55 14.76 -9.39
CA ARG A 214 2.63 14.63 -10.38
C ARG A 214 3.83 15.46 -9.92
N PHE A 215 4.99 14.84 -9.82
CA PHE A 215 6.20 15.59 -9.54
C PHE A 215 6.57 16.48 -10.73
N LEU A 216 7.07 17.67 -10.44
CA LEU A 216 7.54 18.59 -11.47
C LEU A 216 8.56 17.94 -12.44
N ASN A 217 9.33 16.98 -11.95
CA ASN A 217 10.30 16.24 -12.76
C ASN A 217 9.66 15.23 -13.74
N ASP A 218 8.43 14.81 -13.49
CA ASP A 218 7.70 13.86 -14.33
C ASP A 218 6.91 14.55 -15.46
N LEU A 219 6.87 15.89 -15.44
CA LEU A 219 6.23 16.69 -16.47
C LEU A 219 7.10 16.75 -17.74
N GLY A 220 6.44 16.81 -18.90
CA GLY A 220 7.12 17.09 -20.17
C GLY A 220 7.87 18.42 -20.15
N CYS A 221 8.95 18.54 -20.91
CA CYS A 221 9.85 19.70 -20.88
C CYS A 221 9.13 21.05 -21.01
N GLU A 222 8.19 21.17 -21.94
CA GLU A 222 7.44 22.42 -22.18
C GLU A 222 6.42 22.70 -21.07
N GLU A 223 5.77 21.70 -20.55
CA GLU A 223 4.85 21.82 -19.42
C GLU A 223 5.59 22.25 -18.16
N LYS A 224 6.73 21.62 -17.90
CA LYS A 224 7.63 21.96 -16.78
C LYS A 224 8.11 23.41 -16.86
N LYS A 225 8.56 23.87 -18.02
CA LYS A 225 8.98 25.28 -18.23
C LYS A 225 7.83 26.24 -17.94
N ARG A 226 6.66 25.97 -18.51
CA ARG A 226 5.47 26.82 -18.34
C ARG A 226 5.03 26.89 -16.87
N MET A 227 5.02 25.76 -16.17
CA MET A 227 4.68 25.72 -14.75
C MET A 227 5.71 26.46 -13.90
N THR A 228 6.99 26.27 -14.19
CA THR A 228 8.09 26.97 -13.48
C THR A 228 7.99 28.48 -13.65
N VAL A 229 7.79 28.97 -14.88
CA VAL A 229 7.63 30.42 -15.14
C VAL A 229 6.41 30.97 -14.39
N ARG A 230 5.26 30.31 -14.48
CA ARG A 230 4.06 30.73 -13.74
C ARG A 230 4.28 30.77 -12.24
N MET A 231 4.96 29.77 -11.69
CA MET A 231 5.26 29.70 -10.27
C MET A 231 6.11 30.89 -9.82
N PHE A 232 7.14 31.26 -10.57
CA PHE A 232 7.97 32.42 -10.26
C PHE A 232 7.22 33.77 -10.38
N VAL A 233 6.33 33.91 -11.35
CA VAL A 233 5.51 35.10 -11.50
C VAL A 233 4.49 35.26 -10.36
N LEU A 234 3.84 34.15 -9.96
CA LEU A 234 2.76 34.17 -8.96
C LEU A 234 3.30 34.21 -7.51
N PHE A 235 4.51 33.75 -7.27
CA PHE A 235 5.08 33.58 -5.94
C PHE A 235 6.48 34.22 -5.86
N PRO A 236 6.57 35.58 -5.86
CA PRO A 236 7.84 36.27 -5.81
C PRO A 236 8.65 35.98 -4.54
N GLU A 237 8.00 35.51 -3.47
CA GLU A 237 8.66 35.05 -2.25
C GLU A 237 9.66 33.90 -2.49
N LEU A 238 9.57 33.19 -3.61
CA LEU A 238 10.54 32.14 -3.96
C LEU A 238 11.95 32.68 -4.20
N PHE A 239 12.09 33.97 -4.54
CA PHE A 239 13.39 34.63 -4.71
C PHE A 239 13.95 35.16 -3.40
N GLY A 240 13.17 35.22 -2.33
CA GLY A 240 13.58 35.74 -1.03
C GLY A 240 14.37 34.72 -0.20
N ASN A 241 15.13 35.21 0.78
CA ASN A 241 15.84 34.37 1.77
C ASN A 241 14.98 33.95 2.97
N GLN A 242 13.68 33.99 2.84
CA GLN A 242 12.75 33.58 3.90
C GLN A 242 12.72 32.05 4.04
N GLY A 243 12.80 31.56 5.27
CA GLY A 243 12.97 30.15 5.61
C GLY A 243 12.00 29.13 4.97
N SER A 244 11.83 27.97 5.55
CA SER A 244 11.09 26.81 4.99
C SER A 244 9.64 27.10 4.54
N THR A 245 9.04 28.19 4.99
CA THR A 245 7.66 28.58 4.63
C THR A 245 7.50 29.21 3.26
N LYS A 246 8.60 29.67 2.63
CA LYS A 246 8.55 30.34 1.31
C LYS A 246 7.96 29.46 0.19
N TYR A 247 8.11 28.16 0.29
CA TYR A 247 7.60 27.22 -0.71
C TYR A 247 6.12 26.83 -0.52
N LYS A 248 5.53 27.13 0.65
CA LYS A 248 4.20 26.64 1.03
C LYS A 248 3.11 27.01 0.03
N ARG A 249 3.04 28.29 -0.37
CA ARG A 249 2.02 28.78 -1.32
C ARG A 249 2.23 28.23 -2.72
N ALA A 250 3.47 28.20 -3.20
CA ALA A 250 3.81 27.64 -4.50
C ALA A 250 3.52 26.12 -4.56
N ALA A 251 3.83 25.38 -3.50
CA ALA A 251 3.53 23.96 -3.39
C ALA A 251 2.01 23.69 -3.41
N LEU A 252 1.22 24.42 -2.63
CA LEU A 252 -0.24 24.32 -2.65
C LEU A 252 -0.83 24.64 -4.03
N TRP A 253 -0.31 25.68 -4.69
CA TRP A 253 -0.74 26.04 -6.05
C TRP A 253 -0.40 24.94 -7.06
N LEU A 254 0.80 24.35 -7.01
CA LEU A 254 1.16 23.21 -7.85
C LEU A 254 0.23 22.02 -7.62
N CYS A 255 -0.03 21.67 -6.36
CA CYS A 255 -0.93 20.57 -6.00
C CYS A 255 -2.38 20.80 -6.47
N SER A 256 -2.83 22.04 -6.56
CA SER A 256 -4.18 22.39 -7.03
C SER A 256 -4.35 22.37 -8.56
N ARG A 257 -3.27 22.20 -9.31
CA ARG A 257 -3.23 22.32 -10.78
C ARG A 257 -2.77 21.04 -11.50
N ASN A 258 -2.40 20.02 -10.75
CA ASN A 258 -1.97 18.74 -11.29
C ASN A 258 -3.08 17.70 -11.25
#